data_08ecc7213bf357ea86d9a05f97e2e35a
#
_entry.id   08ecc7213bf357ea86d9a05f97e2e35a
#
_cell.length_a   1.000
_cell.length_b   1.000
_cell.length_c   1.000
_cell.angle_alpha   90.00
_cell.angle_beta   90.00
_cell.angle_gamma   90.00
#
_symmetry.space_group_name_H-M   'P 1'
#
loop_
_entity.id
_entity.type
_entity.pdbx_description
1 polymer ?
#
loop_
_entity_poly.entity_id
_entity_poly.type
_entity_poly.pdbx_seq_one_letter_code
_entity_poly.pdbx_strand_id
1 'polypeptide(L)'
;MRAHAKEMVFPIGAPNDGFAQYFSGRSFLAPISTSQVGIFNVTFEPGCRNNWHIHHAKSGGGQILVCVAGRGYYQEEGKDAVEMKPGDCINIPAEVKHWHGAAPDEWFSHLAIEVPGENGSNEWLEPVSDEEYGKLQ
;
A
#
# COMPACT_ATOMS: atom_id res chain seq x y z
N MET A 1 8.70 -13.94 8.44
CA MET A 1 7.29 -13.74 8.84
C MET A 1 7.09 -13.63 10.34
N ARG A 2 7.60 -14.58 11.11
CA ARG A 2 7.42 -14.55 12.58
C ARG A 2 7.93 -13.28 13.24
N ALA A 3 9.14 -12.85 12.87
CA ALA A 3 9.73 -11.66 13.46
C ALA A 3 8.89 -10.43 13.16
N HIS A 4 8.39 -10.33 11.93
CA HIS A 4 7.53 -9.22 11.55
C HIS A 4 6.20 -9.27 12.32
N ALA A 5 5.62 -10.46 12.44
CA ALA A 5 4.35 -10.63 13.17
C ALA A 5 4.44 -10.14 14.62
N LYS A 6 5.61 -10.29 15.26
CA LYS A 6 5.82 -9.83 16.63
C LYS A 6 5.81 -8.30 16.74
N GLU A 7 6.09 -7.59 15.66
CA GLU A 7 6.06 -6.14 15.64
C GLU A 7 4.66 -5.59 15.40
N MET A 8 3.72 -6.45 15.00
CA MET A 8 2.39 -6.03 14.59
C MET A 8 1.43 -5.89 15.76
N VAL A 9 0.74 -4.75 15.80
CA VAL A 9 -0.44 -4.55 16.64
C VAL A 9 -1.67 -5.13 15.94
N PHE A 10 -1.70 -5.04 14.60
CA PHE A 10 -2.82 -5.52 13.79
C PHE A 10 -2.54 -6.89 13.20
N PRO A 11 -3.59 -7.69 12.93
CA PRO A 11 -3.38 -8.99 12.29
C PRO A 11 -2.79 -8.83 10.89
N ILE A 12 -1.92 -9.76 10.50
CA ILE A 12 -1.37 -9.79 9.15
C ILE A 12 -2.41 -10.27 8.13
N GLY A 13 -3.20 -11.24 8.54
CA GLY A 13 -4.28 -11.76 7.69
C GLY A 13 -3.83 -12.86 6.75
N ALA A 14 -4.70 -13.18 5.81
CA ALA A 14 -4.48 -14.24 4.82
C ALA A 14 -3.72 -13.69 3.61
N PRO A 15 -3.11 -14.58 2.80
CA PRO A 15 -2.52 -14.18 1.53
C PRO A 15 -3.51 -13.38 0.69
N ASN A 16 -3.03 -12.31 0.08
CA ASN A 16 -3.85 -11.37 -0.69
C ASN A 16 -4.11 -11.91 -2.10
N ASP A 17 -4.74 -13.08 -2.20
CA ASP A 17 -4.94 -13.77 -3.48
C ASP A 17 -5.88 -13.03 -4.41
N GLY A 18 -6.87 -12.35 -3.86
CA GLY A 18 -7.87 -11.63 -4.66
C GLY A 18 -7.29 -10.49 -5.49
N PHE A 19 -6.17 -9.91 -5.05
CA PHE A 19 -5.52 -8.81 -5.74
C PHE A 19 -4.11 -9.16 -6.21
N ALA A 20 -3.73 -10.44 -6.15
CA ALA A 20 -2.37 -10.88 -6.45
C ALA A 20 -1.88 -10.45 -7.83
N GLN A 21 -2.78 -10.38 -8.81
CA GLN A 21 -2.44 -9.96 -10.17
C GLN A 21 -1.95 -8.51 -10.25
N TYR A 22 -2.22 -7.70 -9.23
CA TYR A 22 -1.83 -6.29 -9.18
C TYR A 22 -0.59 -6.04 -8.32
N PHE A 23 0.09 -7.11 -7.90
CA PHE A 23 1.28 -7.03 -7.06
C PHE A 23 2.42 -7.81 -7.67
N SER A 24 3.65 -7.30 -7.51
CA SER A 24 4.87 -8.08 -7.74
C SER A 24 5.36 -8.54 -6.38
N GLY A 25 5.44 -9.86 -6.18
CA GLY A 25 5.77 -10.44 -4.88
C GLY A 25 4.54 -10.82 -4.08
N ARG A 26 4.74 -11.23 -2.83
CA ARG A 26 3.66 -11.72 -1.96
C ARG A 26 3.22 -10.65 -0.97
N SER A 27 1.91 -10.54 -0.81
CA SER A 27 1.32 -9.63 0.17
C SER A 27 0.20 -10.34 0.93
N PHE A 28 -0.21 -9.73 2.04
CA PHE A 28 -1.25 -10.25 2.93
C PHE A 28 -2.22 -9.12 3.24
N LEU A 29 -3.48 -9.48 3.47
CA LEU A 29 -4.54 -8.50 3.69
C LEU A 29 -5.37 -8.90 4.89
N ALA A 30 -5.57 -7.96 5.80
CA ALA A 30 -6.44 -8.15 6.96
C ALA A 30 -7.45 -7.01 7.04
N PRO A 31 -8.75 -7.28 6.94
CA PRO A 31 -9.75 -6.24 7.17
C PRO A 31 -9.72 -5.80 8.63
N ILE A 32 -9.72 -4.50 8.87
CA ILE A 32 -9.79 -3.92 10.21
C ILE A 32 -11.17 -3.30 10.43
N SER A 33 -11.66 -2.56 9.45
CA SER A 33 -13.00 -1.96 9.48
C SER A 33 -13.61 -2.10 8.10
N THR A 34 -14.87 -2.53 8.04
CA THR A 34 -15.61 -2.69 6.78
C THR A 34 -16.95 -1.99 6.80
N SER A 35 -17.27 -1.24 7.87
CA SER A 35 -18.49 -0.45 7.92
C SER A 35 -18.18 1.01 7.63
N GLN A 36 -18.49 1.96 8.35
CA GLN A 36 -18.36 3.40 8.06
C GLN A 36 -17.21 3.77 7.10
N VAL A 37 -15.98 3.35 7.43
CA VAL A 37 -14.79 3.59 6.60
C VAL A 37 -14.04 2.27 6.45
N GLY A 38 -13.69 1.91 5.22
CA GLY A 38 -12.87 0.74 4.97
C GLY A 38 -11.44 0.97 5.45
N ILE A 39 -10.95 0.07 6.32
CA ILE A 39 -9.58 0.10 6.80
C ILE A 39 -9.04 -1.32 6.70
N PHE A 40 -7.89 -1.45 6.03
CA PHE A 40 -7.23 -2.74 5.86
C PHE A 40 -5.78 -2.63 6.28
N ASN A 41 -5.27 -3.69 6.89
CA ASN A 41 -3.83 -3.80 7.11
C ASN A 41 -3.25 -4.59 5.95
N VAL A 42 -2.34 -3.98 5.20
CA VAL A 42 -1.68 -4.61 4.05
C VAL A 42 -0.24 -4.87 4.43
N THR A 43 0.19 -6.13 4.32
CA THR A 43 1.56 -6.54 4.63
C THR A 43 2.25 -7.04 3.37
N PHE A 44 3.45 -6.54 3.12
CA PHE A 44 4.26 -6.85 1.95
C PHE A 44 5.53 -7.58 2.38
N GLU A 45 5.85 -8.69 1.72
CA GLU A 45 7.17 -9.31 1.89
C GLU A 45 8.25 -8.40 1.30
N PRO A 46 9.52 -8.56 1.71
CA PRO A 46 10.60 -7.77 1.12
C PRO A 46 10.55 -7.83 -0.41
N GLY A 47 10.66 -6.70 -1.05
CA GLY A 47 10.62 -6.60 -2.51
C GLY A 47 9.24 -6.54 -3.12
N CYS A 48 8.19 -6.81 -2.35
CA CYS A 48 6.82 -6.77 -2.86
C CYS A 48 6.33 -5.34 -3.01
N ARG A 49 5.68 -5.05 -4.12
CA ARG A 49 5.04 -3.76 -4.38
C ARG A 49 3.79 -3.97 -5.22
N ASN A 50 2.84 -3.05 -5.10
CA ASN A 50 1.68 -3.09 -5.98
C ASN A 50 1.98 -2.36 -7.29
N ASN A 51 1.09 -2.54 -8.26
CA ASN A 51 1.19 -1.84 -9.54
C ASN A 51 0.89 -0.35 -9.35
N TRP A 52 1.32 0.45 -10.31
CA TRP A 52 0.83 1.82 -10.42
C TRP A 52 -0.69 1.79 -10.48
N HIS A 53 -1.34 2.69 -9.77
CA HIS A 53 -2.81 2.73 -9.74
C HIS A 53 -3.32 4.11 -9.36
N ILE A 54 -4.62 4.32 -9.58
CA ILE A 54 -5.29 5.58 -9.31
C ILE A 54 -6.59 5.28 -8.58
N HIS A 55 -6.88 6.06 -7.54
CA HIS A 55 -8.18 6.06 -6.89
C HIS A 55 -9.00 7.21 -7.47
N HIS A 56 -9.99 6.87 -8.31
CA HIS A 56 -10.84 7.88 -8.93
C HIS A 56 -12.01 8.24 -8.03
N ALA A 57 -12.38 9.51 -8.02
CA ALA A 57 -13.60 9.96 -7.37
C ALA A 57 -14.01 11.31 -7.96
N LYS A 58 -15.32 11.53 -8.06
CA LYS A 58 -15.86 12.80 -8.54
C LYS A 58 -15.59 13.92 -7.56
N SER A 59 -15.69 13.60 -6.26
CA SER A 59 -15.33 14.50 -5.16
C SER A 59 -14.90 13.65 -3.98
N GLY A 60 -14.04 14.17 -3.11
CA GLY A 60 -13.46 13.41 -2.01
C GLY A 60 -12.60 12.26 -2.55
N GLY A 61 -12.62 11.13 -1.86
CA GLY A 61 -11.89 9.93 -2.28
C GLY A 61 -10.41 10.00 -1.96
N GLY A 62 -9.67 9.06 -2.57
CA GLY A 62 -8.26 8.87 -2.28
C GLY A 62 -8.05 7.85 -1.18
N GLN A 63 -6.85 7.84 -0.61
CA GLN A 63 -6.47 6.85 0.38
C GLN A 63 -5.48 7.45 1.36
N ILE A 64 -5.52 7.00 2.59
CA ILE A 64 -4.52 7.38 3.59
C ILE A 64 -3.75 6.13 3.98
N LEU A 65 -2.43 6.21 3.96
CA LEU A 65 -1.55 5.12 4.39
C LEU A 65 -0.89 5.49 5.71
N VAL A 66 -0.91 4.55 6.66
CA VAL A 66 -0.20 4.71 7.93
C VAL A 66 0.72 3.53 8.10
N CYS A 67 2.03 3.76 8.10
CA CYS A 67 2.99 2.68 8.34
C CYS A 67 2.90 2.23 9.80
N VAL A 68 2.72 0.93 10.01
CA VAL A 68 2.59 0.36 11.37
C VAL A 68 3.73 -0.58 11.72
N ALA A 69 4.49 -1.08 10.74
CA ALA A 69 5.65 -1.94 11.00
C ALA A 69 6.53 -2.02 9.77
N GLY A 70 7.82 -2.29 9.99
CA GLY A 70 8.79 -2.47 8.93
C GLY A 70 9.16 -1.19 8.21
N ARG A 71 9.50 -1.31 6.93
CA ARG A 71 9.94 -0.17 6.12
C ARG A 71 9.46 -0.36 4.68
N GLY A 72 8.94 0.71 4.10
CA GLY A 72 8.45 0.67 2.73
C GLY A 72 8.58 2.02 2.04
N TYR A 73 7.96 2.11 0.88
CA TYR A 73 8.02 3.29 0.03
C TYR A 73 6.66 3.61 -0.57
N TYR A 74 6.47 4.88 -0.86
CA TYR A 74 5.36 5.41 -1.61
C TYR A 74 5.93 6.34 -2.69
N GLN A 75 5.39 6.26 -3.91
CA GLN A 75 5.83 7.14 -4.99
C GLN A 75 4.65 7.59 -5.85
N GLU A 76 4.56 8.91 -6.06
CA GLU A 76 3.68 9.49 -7.06
C GLU A 76 4.42 9.57 -8.39
N GLU A 77 3.69 9.40 -9.48
CA GLU A 77 4.27 9.55 -10.82
C GLU A 77 4.92 10.92 -10.96
N GLY A 78 6.14 10.94 -11.46
CA GLY A 78 6.90 12.17 -11.68
C GLY A 78 7.63 12.71 -10.45
N LYS A 79 7.55 12.02 -9.32
CA LYS A 79 8.22 12.44 -8.08
C LYS A 79 9.13 11.36 -7.56
N ASP A 80 10.01 11.73 -6.64
CA ASP A 80 10.88 10.77 -5.97
C ASP A 80 10.07 9.91 -5.00
N ALA A 81 10.51 8.67 -4.80
CA ALA A 81 9.90 7.78 -3.82
C ALA A 81 10.15 8.32 -2.40
N VAL A 82 9.15 8.16 -1.54
CA VAL A 82 9.22 8.59 -0.14
C VAL A 82 9.29 7.35 0.74
N GLU A 83 10.29 7.29 1.61
CA GLU A 83 10.42 6.20 2.56
C GLU A 83 9.36 6.34 3.66
N MET A 84 8.79 5.20 4.06
CA MET A 84 7.83 5.13 5.15
C MET A 84 8.36 4.24 6.27
N LYS A 85 8.31 4.76 7.48
CA LYS A 85 8.67 4.05 8.71
C LYS A 85 7.48 4.06 9.67
N PRO A 86 7.45 3.21 10.69
CA PRO A 86 6.33 3.17 11.64
C PRO A 86 6.00 4.57 12.18
N GLY A 87 4.74 4.92 12.08
CA GLY A 87 4.24 6.23 12.47
C GLY A 87 4.07 7.22 11.34
N ASP A 88 4.67 6.95 10.16
CA ASP A 88 4.52 7.84 9.01
C ASP A 88 3.14 7.69 8.39
N CYS A 89 2.58 8.81 7.96
CA CYS A 89 1.26 8.88 7.35
C CYS A 89 1.36 9.61 6.01
N ILE A 90 0.78 9.00 4.97
CA ILE A 90 0.73 9.59 3.64
C ILE A 90 -0.74 9.80 3.26
N ASN A 91 -1.07 11.02 2.86
CA ASN A 91 -2.40 11.32 2.32
C ASN A 91 -2.33 11.31 0.80
N ILE A 92 -3.06 10.41 0.17
CA ILE A 92 -3.07 10.26 -1.28
C ILE A 92 -4.39 10.80 -1.80
N PRO A 93 -4.38 11.97 -2.47
CA PRO A 93 -5.62 12.51 -3.06
C PRO A 93 -6.15 11.58 -4.15
N ALA A 94 -7.45 11.69 -4.42
CA ALA A 94 -8.03 11.05 -5.60
C ALA A 94 -7.32 11.54 -6.86
N GLU A 95 -7.32 10.72 -7.91
CA GLU A 95 -6.79 11.01 -9.24
C GLU A 95 -5.26 11.06 -9.31
N VAL A 96 -4.54 10.66 -8.27
CA VAL A 96 -3.08 10.63 -8.26
C VAL A 96 -2.58 9.23 -8.62
N LYS A 97 -1.77 9.11 -9.66
CA LYS A 97 -1.13 7.84 -10.03
C LYS A 97 0.05 7.59 -9.10
N HIS A 98 0.02 6.44 -8.43
CA HIS A 98 1.03 6.11 -7.41
C HIS A 98 1.17 4.59 -7.25
N TRP A 99 2.18 4.20 -6.47
CA TRP A 99 2.35 2.84 -5.98
C TRP A 99 2.93 2.88 -4.58
N HIS A 100 2.83 1.77 -3.85
CA HIS A 100 3.52 1.59 -2.58
C HIS A 100 3.92 0.14 -2.42
N GLY A 101 4.90 -0.12 -1.54
CA GLY A 101 5.42 -1.45 -1.34
C GLY A 101 6.55 -1.48 -0.34
N ALA A 102 7.04 -2.70 -0.09
CA ALA A 102 8.11 -2.94 0.87
C ALA A 102 9.46 -2.46 0.35
N ALA A 103 10.38 -2.20 1.29
CA ALA A 103 11.79 -2.04 0.93
C ALA A 103 12.33 -3.36 0.36
N PRO A 104 13.44 -3.31 -0.39
CA PRO A 104 14.00 -4.54 -0.97
C PRO A 104 14.40 -5.59 0.05
N ASP A 105 14.75 -5.18 1.25
CA ASP A 105 15.32 -6.04 2.29
C ASP A 105 14.50 -6.13 3.57
N GLU A 106 13.28 -5.58 3.59
CA GLU A 106 12.48 -5.51 4.81
C GLU A 106 11.01 -5.69 4.54
N TRP A 107 10.30 -6.32 5.47
CA TRP A 107 8.84 -6.38 5.46
C TRP A 107 8.26 -5.00 5.70
N PHE A 108 7.05 -4.80 5.24
CA PHE A 108 6.35 -3.53 5.38
C PHE A 108 4.87 -3.78 5.62
N SER A 109 4.31 -3.14 6.64
CA SER A 109 2.87 -3.18 6.87
C SER A 109 2.34 -1.76 7.03
N HIS A 110 1.23 -1.48 6.36
CA HIS A 110 0.56 -0.22 6.53
C HIS A 110 -0.95 -0.41 6.62
N LEU A 111 -1.61 0.50 7.32
CA LEU A 111 -3.05 0.62 7.21
C LEU A 111 -3.36 1.34 5.91
N ALA A 112 -4.34 0.83 5.19
CA ALA A 112 -4.92 1.49 4.02
C ALA A 112 -6.31 1.94 4.42
N ILE A 113 -6.52 3.24 4.48
CA ILE A 113 -7.79 3.85 4.90
C ILE A 113 -8.45 4.43 3.67
N GLU A 114 -9.63 3.90 3.32
CA GLU A 114 -10.37 4.36 2.15
C GLU A 114 -11.10 5.65 2.50
N VAL A 115 -10.73 6.75 1.84
CA VAL A 115 -11.40 8.03 2.06
C VAL A 115 -12.72 8.00 1.30
N PRO A 116 -13.86 8.25 1.96
CA PRO A 116 -15.14 8.27 1.27
C PRO A 116 -15.17 9.30 0.14
N GLY A 117 -15.73 8.91 -1.00
CA GLY A 117 -15.81 9.77 -2.16
C GLY A 117 -17.03 9.47 -3.00
N GLU A 118 -17.36 10.42 -3.87
CA GLU A 118 -18.50 10.29 -4.79
C GLU A 118 -18.05 9.53 -6.05
N ASN A 119 -18.78 8.46 -6.39
CA ASN A 119 -18.49 7.62 -7.56
C ASN A 119 -17.05 7.10 -7.57
N GLY A 120 -16.60 6.60 -6.41
CA GLY A 120 -15.23 6.09 -6.28
C GLY A 120 -15.01 4.82 -7.08
N SER A 121 -13.83 4.70 -7.68
CA SER A 121 -13.38 3.49 -8.37
C SER A 121 -11.86 3.44 -8.35
N ASN A 122 -11.30 2.24 -8.55
CA ASN A 122 -9.87 2.05 -8.61
C ASN A 122 -9.48 1.64 -10.02
N GLU A 123 -8.39 2.20 -10.52
CA GLU A 123 -7.83 1.83 -11.81
C GLU A 123 -6.44 1.27 -11.59
N TRP A 124 -6.24 -0.01 -11.97
CA TRP A 124 -4.95 -0.68 -11.89
C TRP A 124 -4.22 -0.52 -13.21
N LEU A 125 -2.96 -0.13 -13.14
CA LEU A 125 -2.14 0.17 -14.31
C LEU A 125 -0.94 -0.77 -14.36
N GLU A 126 0.17 -0.30 -14.97
CA GLU A 126 1.34 -1.15 -15.19
C GLU A 126 2.08 -1.50 -13.89
N PRO A 127 2.79 -2.62 -13.84
CA PRO A 127 3.66 -2.95 -12.71
C PRO A 127 4.78 -1.91 -12.58
N VAL A 128 5.30 -1.76 -11.36
CA VAL A 128 6.53 -1.01 -11.13
C VAL A 128 7.67 -1.87 -11.61
N SER A 129 8.42 -1.41 -12.61
CA SER A 129 9.51 -2.20 -13.20
C SER A 129 10.63 -2.45 -12.19
N ASP A 130 11.37 -3.53 -12.41
CA ASP A 130 12.53 -3.83 -11.56
C ASP A 130 13.57 -2.71 -11.65
N GLU A 131 13.67 -2.05 -12.80
CA GLU A 131 14.56 -0.91 -12.98
C GLU A 131 14.17 0.26 -12.09
N GLU A 132 12.89 0.63 -12.09
CA GLU A 132 12.39 1.71 -11.25
C GLU A 132 12.52 1.37 -9.77
N TYR A 133 12.14 0.15 -9.42
CA TYR A 133 12.19 -0.31 -8.04
C TYR A 133 13.64 -0.39 -7.54
N GLY A 134 14.57 -0.76 -8.40
CA GLY A 134 15.99 -0.86 -8.07
C GLY A 134 16.66 0.48 -7.75
N LYS A 135 16.00 1.61 -8.04
CA LYS A 135 16.52 2.93 -7.70
C LYS A 135 16.24 3.32 -6.25
N LEU A 136 15.45 2.54 -5.53
CA LEU A 136 15.13 2.80 -4.12
C LEU A 136 16.35 2.50 -3.25
N GLN A 137 16.54 3.32 -2.23
CA GLN A 137 17.64 3.14 -1.28
C GLN A 137 17.13 2.99 0.14
#